data_2a728e7faef6ca7fb6472e58bcd82805
#
_entry.id   2a728e7faef6ca7fb6472e58bcd82805
#
_cell.length_a   1.000
_cell.length_b   1.000
_cell.length_c   1.000
_cell.angle_alpha   90.00
_cell.angle_beta   90.00
_cell.angle_gamma   90.00
#
_symmetry.space_group_name_H-M   'P 1'
#
loop_
_entity.id
_entity.type
_entity.pdbx_description
1 polymer ?
#
loop_
_entity_poly.entity_id
_entity_poly.type
_entity_poly.pdbx_seq_one_letter_code
_entity_poly.pdbx_strand_id
1 'polypeptide(L)'
;MDPMEYIVPNRKRLPYGMMNFAVIRREDYYYVDKTRFIPMIEQADRFFFFIRPRRFGKSLTLNVLQHYYDVRTRDKFNDLFGDLYIGKHPTANRNSYLVLYLNFSGITGELNDYRKGLDAHCSITFMNFCKRYADLLPPETLEELRQVNGAVEQLDYLYQACERAGQKMYLFIDEYDHFTNAILSDAKSLHRYTDETHGEGYLRAFFNKVKAGTYSSIERCFITGVSPVTMDDLTSGFNIGTNYSLTPQFNQMMGFTEEEVREMLTYYSCLLYTSPSPRDMR
;
A
#
# COMPACT_ATOMS: atom_id res chain seq x y z
N MET A 1 -36.82 3.44 24.95
CA MET A 1 -36.09 4.30 24.02
C MET A 1 -35.88 3.52 22.76
N ASP A 2 -36.42 3.97 21.65
CA ASP A 2 -36.39 3.30 20.37
C ASP A 2 -34.92 3.36 19.83
N PRO A 3 -34.27 2.24 19.45
CA PRO A 3 -32.94 2.22 18.88
C PRO A 3 -32.82 3.01 17.57
N MET A 4 -33.92 3.43 16.97
CA MET A 4 -33.94 4.18 15.71
C MET A 4 -33.74 5.69 15.84
N GLU A 5 -33.72 6.25 17.06
CA GLU A 5 -33.58 7.70 17.28
C GLU A 5 -32.17 8.27 17.11
N TYR A 6 -31.18 7.42 16.85
CA TYR A 6 -29.78 7.84 16.67
C TYR A 6 -29.31 7.99 15.21
N ILE A 7 -30.20 7.77 14.23
CA ILE A 7 -29.87 8.10 12.83
C ILE A 7 -30.12 9.58 12.64
N VAL A 8 -29.08 10.40 12.82
CA VAL A 8 -29.16 11.84 12.51
C VAL A 8 -29.28 11.97 10.99
N PRO A 9 -30.45 12.41 10.49
CA PRO A 9 -30.65 12.56 9.05
C PRO A 9 -29.62 13.56 8.49
N ASN A 10 -29.03 13.26 7.32
CA ASN A 10 -28.08 14.09 6.57
C ASN A 10 -26.61 14.11 7.03
N ARG A 11 -26.12 13.15 7.82
CA ARG A 11 -24.66 13.05 8.09
C ARG A 11 -24.02 11.91 7.32
N LYS A 12 -22.82 12.16 6.81
CA LYS A 12 -22.01 11.13 6.15
C LYS A 12 -21.70 10.00 7.13
N ARG A 13 -21.79 8.76 6.66
CA ARG A 13 -21.40 7.57 7.46
C ARG A 13 -19.90 7.52 7.68
N LEU A 14 -19.44 7.01 8.81
CA LEU A 14 -18.03 6.73 9.05
C LEU A 14 -17.61 5.46 8.28
N PRO A 15 -16.47 5.47 7.55
CA PRO A 15 -16.01 4.32 6.77
C PRO A 15 -15.28 3.30 7.66
N TYR A 16 -15.97 2.76 8.68
CA TYR A 16 -15.37 1.81 9.60
C TYR A 16 -14.95 0.52 8.90
N GLY A 17 -13.66 0.15 9.00
CA GLY A 17 -13.11 -1.06 8.38
C GLY A 17 -13.00 -1.00 6.86
N MET A 18 -13.25 0.15 6.22
CA MET A 18 -13.22 0.29 4.77
C MET A 18 -11.83 0.72 4.30
N MET A 19 -11.30 0.00 3.31
CA MET A 19 -10.02 0.31 2.65
C MET A 19 -10.20 0.69 1.17
N ASN A 20 -11.41 0.59 0.63
CA ASN A 20 -11.70 0.92 -0.76
C ASN A 20 -12.06 2.40 -0.90
N PHE A 21 -11.09 3.20 -1.32
CA PHE A 21 -11.25 4.64 -1.51
C PHE A 21 -12.37 5.00 -2.49
N ALA A 22 -12.47 4.28 -3.61
CA ALA A 22 -13.51 4.57 -4.59
C ALA A 22 -14.94 4.34 -4.04
N VAL A 23 -15.11 3.37 -3.14
CA VAL A 23 -16.40 3.15 -2.46
C VAL A 23 -16.66 4.28 -1.47
N ILE A 24 -15.65 4.65 -0.66
CA ILE A 24 -15.75 5.76 0.30
C ILE A 24 -16.22 7.05 -0.40
N ARG A 25 -15.67 7.34 -1.58
CA ARG A 25 -16.01 8.54 -2.34
C ARG A 25 -17.39 8.47 -2.98
N ARG A 26 -17.71 7.35 -3.64
CA ARG A 26 -19.00 7.18 -4.37
C ARG A 26 -20.22 7.13 -3.45
N GLU A 27 -20.05 6.54 -2.27
CA GLU A 27 -21.13 6.41 -1.28
C GLU A 27 -21.12 7.55 -0.26
N ASP A 28 -20.34 8.59 -0.51
CA ASP A 28 -20.25 9.81 0.28
C ASP A 28 -20.02 9.58 1.78
N TYR A 29 -19.06 8.69 2.12
CA TYR A 29 -18.60 8.53 3.50
C TYR A 29 -17.80 9.73 3.98
N TYR A 30 -17.74 9.91 5.29
CA TYR A 30 -16.84 10.92 5.88
C TYR A 30 -15.38 10.58 5.60
N TYR A 31 -14.67 11.48 4.96
CA TYR A 31 -13.28 11.25 4.55
C TYR A 31 -12.40 12.43 4.99
N VAL A 32 -11.33 12.13 5.72
CA VAL A 32 -10.31 13.11 6.08
C VAL A 32 -9.27 13.16 4.96
N ASP A 33 -9.16 14.31 4.31
CA ASP A 33 -8.31 14.49 3.14
C ASP A 33 -6.82 14.53 3.51
N LYS A 34 -6.09 13.49 3.14
CA LYS A 34 -4.63 13.39 3.27
C LYS A 34 -3.91 13.55 1.93
N THR A 35 -4.63 13.89 0.86
CA THR A 35 -4.05 13.93 -0.50
C THR A 35 -3.03 15.04 -0.70
N ARG A 36 -2.94 16.00 0.23
CA ARG A 36 -1.85 17.00 0.27
C ARG A 36 -0.45 16.39 0.38
N PHE A 37 -0.34 15.14 0.85
CA PHE A 37 0.93 14.44 0.94
C PHE A 37 1.39 13.83 -0.38
N ILE A 38 0.55 13.73 -1.39
CA ILE A 38 0.91 13.18 -2.71
C ILE A 38 2.07 13.94 -3.37
N PRO A 39 2.04 15.28 -3.49
CA PRO A 39 3.18 16.03 -4.02
C PRO A 39 4.45 15.87 -3.18
N MET A 40 4.33 15.70 -1.86
CA MET A 40 5.47 15.50 -0.97
C MET A 40 6.11 14.12 -1.18
N ILE A 41 5.29 13.07 -1.37
CA ILE A 41 5.77 11.73 -1.74
C ILE A 41 6.50 11.77 -3.08
N GLU A 42 6.04 12.57 -4.04
CA GLU A 42 6.68 12.71 -5.35
C GLU A 42 8.04 13.42 -5.27
N GLN A 43 8.20 14.36 -4.34
CA GLN A 43 9.47 15.06 -4.08
C GLN A 43 10.45 14.23 -3.25
N ALA A 44 9.96 13.23 -2.53
CA ALA A 44 10.77 12.28 -1.79
C ALA A 44 11.46 11.27 -2.74
N ASP A 45 12.31 10.42 -2.16
CA ASP A 45 12.97 9.37 -2.93
C ASP A 45 11.97 8.44 -3.62
N ARG A 46 12.36 7.91 -4.77
CA ARG A 46 11.50 7.05 -5.60
C ARG A 46 11.10 5.75 -4.89
N PHE A 47 11.90 5.31 -3.93
CA PHE A 47 11.70 4.08 -3.16
C PHE A 47 11.40 4.44 -1.72
N PHE A 48 10.12 4.48 -1.40
CA PHE A 48 9.55 5.06 -0.20
C PHE A 48 9.10 3.96 0.76
N PHE A 49 9.72 3.89 1.94
CA PHE A 49 9.26 3.05 3.04
C PHE A 49 8.50 3.87 4.06
N PHE A 50 7.35 3.34 4.50
CA PHE A 50 6.55 4.00 5.52
C PHE A 50 5.85 3.00 6.43
N ILE A 51 6.30 2.92 7.67
CA ILE A 51 5.83 1.95 8.66
C ILE A 51 4.92 2.66 9.66
N ARG A 52 3.77 2.08 9.93
CA ARG A 52 2.81 2.55 10.94
C ARG A 52 2.14 1.35 11.62
N PRO A 53 1.71 1.48 12.89
CA PRO A 53 0.94 0.46 13.57
C PRO A 53 -0.29 0.03 12.77
N ARG A 54 -0.89 -1.10 13.15
CA ARG A 54 -2.16 -1.53 12.58
C ARG A 54 -3.25 -0.47 12.81
N ARG A 55 -4.21 -0.38 11.90
CA ARG A 55 -5.36 0.56 11.91
C ARG A 55 -5.03 2.04 11.73
N PHE A 56 -3.82 2.37 11.29
CA PHE A 56 -3.41 3.75 10.95
C PHE A 56 -3.78 4.18 9.52
N GLY A 57 -4.52 3.37 8.76
CA GLY A 57 -4.96 3.73 7.41
C GLY A 57 -3.94 3.44 6.30
N LYS A 58 -2.92 2.60 6.54
CA LYS A 58 -1.90 2.22 5.53
C LYS A 58 -2.50 1.78 4.21
N SER A 59 -3.32 0.72 4.24
CA SER A 59 -3.93 0.15 3.04
C SER A 59 -4.89 1.13 2.34
N LEU A 60 -5.60 1.98 3.11
CA LEU A 60 -6.42 3.05 2.52
C LEU A 60 -5.54 4.07 1.79
N THR A 61 -4.44 4.52 2.41
CA THR A 61 -3.50 5.44 1.78
C THR A 61 -2.94 4.85 0.49
N LEU A 62 -2.51 3.57 0.50
CA LEU A 62 -2.06 2.90 -0.72
C LEU A 62 -3.17 2.84 -1.78
N ASN A 63 -4.42 2.60 -1.38
CA ASN A 63 -5.54 2.57 -2.33
C ASN A 63 -5.83 3.95 -2.93
N VAL A 64 -5.69 5.03 -2.15
CA VAL A 64 -5.73 6.42 -2.67
C VAL A 64 -4.65 6.65 -3.71
N LEU A 65 -3.39 6.29 -3.39
CA LEU A 65 -2.26 6.45 -4.31
C LEU A 65 -2.43 5.62 -5.59
N GLN A 66 -2.92 4.37 -5.48
CA GLN A 66 -3.24 3.54 -6.64
C GLN A 66 -4.23 4.25 -7.57
N HIS A 67 -5.35 4.74 -7.03
CA HIS A 67 -6.33 5.47 -7.83
C HIS A 67 -5.79 6.77 -8.42
N TYR A 68 -4.87 7.43 -7.76
CA TYR A 68 -4.28 8.67 -8.25
C TYR A 68 -3.32 8.43 -9.41
N TYR A 69 -2.49 7.39 -9.32
CA TYR A 69 -1.41 7.14 -10.27
C TYR A 69 -1.78 6.24 -11.44
N ASP A 70 -2.79 5.36 -11.29
CA ASP A 70 -3.16 4.39 -12.30
C ASP A 70 -3.74 5.03 -13.55
N VAL A 71 -3.19 4.70 -14.71
CA VAL A 71 -3.69 5.15 -16.03
C VAL A 71 -5.16 4.78 -16.26
N ARG A 72 -5.65 3.69 -15.61
CA ARG A 72 -7.03 3.18 -15.73
C ARG A 72 -8.07 3.96 -14.94
N THR A 73 -7.64 4.91 -14.11
CA THR A 73 -8.56 5.72 -13.29
C THR A 73 -8.71 7.15 -13.81
N ARG A 74 -8.15 7.46 -14.99
CA ARG A 74 -8.17 8.80 -15.57
C ARG A 74 -9.58 9.37 -15.68
N ASP A 75 -10.52 8.58 -16.20
CA ASP A 75 -11.91 9.02 -16.41
C ASP A 75 -12.69 9.23 -15.10
N LYS A 76 -12.21 8.63 -14.00
CA LYS A 76 -12.83 8.72 -12.66
C LYS A 76 -12.17 9.76 -11.77
N PHE A 77 -11.18 10.48 -12.28
CA PHE A 77 -10.36 11.37 -11.46
C PHE A 77 -11.20 12.44 -10.78
N ASN A 78 -12.08 13.12 -11.50
CA ASN A 78 -12.91 14.19 -10.93
C ASN A 78 -13.90 13.66 -9.89
N ASP A 79 -14.47 12.48 -10.10
CA ASP A 79 -15.40 11.85 -9.16
C ASP A 79 -14.72 11.45 -7.85
N LEU A 80 -13.46 11.03 -7.92
CA LEU A 80 -12.69 10.54 -6.77
C LEU A 80 -11.97 11.66 -6.02
N PHE A 81 -11.44 12.64 -6.75
CA PHE A 81 -10.50 13.61 -6.20
C PHE A 81 -10.92 15.08 -6.36
N GLY A 82 -11.96 15.39 -7.15
CA GLY A 82 -12.25 16.75 -7.59
C GLY A 82 -12.41 17.79 -6.49
N ASP A 83 -12.97 17.42 -5.33
CA ASP A 83 -13.15 18.29 -4.15
C ASP A 83 -11.95 18.26 -3.18
N LEU A 84 -11.04 17.27 -3.33
CA LEU A 84 -9.87 17.09 -2.47
C LEU A 84 -8.73 18.04 -2.87
N TYR A 85 -7.74 18.16 -1.97
CA TYR A 85 -6.55 18.99 -2.23
C TYR A 85 -5.87 18.64 -3.55
N ILE A 86 -5.60 17.36 -3.79
CA ILE A 86 -4.89 16.90 -5.00
C ILE A 86 -5.74 17.04 -6.28
N GLY A 87 -7.06 17.06 -6.15
CA GLY A 87 -7.96 17.34 -7.27
C GLY A 87 -7.85 18.78 -7.75
N LYS A 88 -7.65 19.72 -6.80
CA LYS A 88 -7.44 21.16 -7.06
C LYS A 88 -6.01 21.48 -7.46
N HIS A 89 -5.05 20.65 -7.05
CA HIS A 89 -3.60 20.81 -7.28
C HIS A 89 -2.97 19.54 -7.84
N PRO A 90 -3.42 19.04 -9.02
CA PRO A 90 -2.91 17.79 -9.58
C PRO A 90 -1.44 17.93 -9.99
N THR A 91 -0.67 16.85 -9.81
CA THR A 91 0.71 16.77 -10.28
C THR A 91 0.81 16.25 -11.72
N ALA A 92 1.99 16.38 -12.32
CA ALA A 92 2.25 15.84 -13.65
C ALA A 92 2.21 14.29 -13.70
N ASN A 93 2.43 13.63 -12.55
CA ASN A 93 2.44 12.16 -12.44
C ASN A 93 1.04 11.54 -12.30
N ARG A 94 -0.02 12.36 -12.28
CA ARG A 94 -1.40 11.87 -12.23
C ARG A 94 -1.70 10.94 -13.40
N ASN A 95 -2.24 9.76 -13.09
CA ASN A 95 -2.66 8.75 -14.07
C ASN A 95 -1.56 8.42 -15.11
N SER A 96 -0.32 8.24 -14.65
CA SER A 96 0.86 8.07 -15.50
C SER A 96 1.51 6.70 -15.41
N TYR A 97 1.04 5.81 -14.52
CA TYR A 97 1.70 4.54 -14.25
C TYR A 97 0.79 3.34 -14.47
N LEU A 98 1.39 2.21 -14.83
CA LEU A 98 0.82 0.90 -14.60
C LEU A 98 1.03 0.55 -13.12
N VAL A 99 -0.06 0.34 -12.39
CA VAL A 99 0.01 0.11 -10.94
C VAL A 99 0.02 -1.37 -10.64
N LEU A 100 1.10 -1.85 -9.99
CA LEU A 100 1.20 -3.19 -9.45
C LEU A 100 1.08 -3.12 -7.92
N TYR A 101 0.06 -3.80 -7.36
CA TYR A 101 -0.17 -3.84 -5.92
C TYR A 101 -0.03 -5.27 -5.38
N LEU A 102 0.92 -5.46 -4.48
CA LEU A 102 1.19 -6.70 -3.77
C LEU A 102 0.83 -6.53 -2.29
N ASN A 103 -0.08 -7.38 -1.80
CA ASN A 103 -0.41 -7.42 -0.38
C ASN A 103 0.04 -8.77 0.19
N PHE A 104 1.09 -8.75 0.99
CA PHE A 104 1.66 -9.98 1.52
C PHE A 104 0.85 -10.63 2.63
N SER A 105 -0.18 -9.96 3.19
CA SER A 105 -1.13 -10.61 4.10
C SER A 105 -1.97 -11.70 3.44
N GLY A 106 -2.07 -11.67 2.12
CA GLY A 106 -2.77 -12.69 1.33
C GLY A 106 -1.97 -13.97 1.09
N ILE A 107 -0.70 -14.01 1.51
CA ILE A 107 0.13 -15.21 1.38
C ILE A 107 -0.31 -16.22 2.44
N THR A 108 -0.87 -17.34 1.98
CA THR A 108 -1.32 -18.45 2.82
C THR A 108 -0.37 -19.62 2.70
N GLY A 109 -0.21 -20.39 3.76
CA GLY A 109 0.60 -21.60 3.82
C GLY A 109 1.29 -21.75 5.17
N GLU A 110 1.64 -22.99 5.51
CA GLU A 110 2.54 -23.26 6.63
C GLU A 110 3.93 -22.70 6.31
N LEU A 111 4.72 -22.40 7.32
CA LEU A 111 6.10 -21.89 7.18
C LEU A 111 6.98 -22.74 6.23
N ASN A 112 6.68 -24.02 6.10
CA ASN A 112 7.38 -24.95 5.19
C ASN A 112 7.03 -24.75 3.70
N ASP A 113 5.89 -24.09 3.39
CA ASP A 113 5.36 -23.91 2.03
C ASP A 113 5.31 -22.42 1.63
N TYR A 114 5.98 -21.54 2.38
CA TYR A 114 5.94 -20.09 2.15
C TYR A 114 6.32 -19.70 0.71
N ARG A 115 7.37 -20.31 0.16
CA ARG A 115 7.78 -20.05 -1.23
C ARG A 115 6.64 -20.33 -2.20
N LYS A 116 5.96 -21.48 -2.05
CA LYS A 116 4.81 -21.82 -2.89
C LYS A 116 3.64 -20.86 -2.69
N GLY A 117 3.39 -20.44 -1.44
CA GLY A 117 2.37 -19.44 -1.14
C GLY A 117 2.67 -18.08 -1.78
N LEU A 118 3.92 -17.62 -1.70
CA LEU A 118 4.38 -16.39 -2.36
C LEU A 118 4.25 -16.50 -3.88
N ASP A 119 4.73 -17.61 -4.48
CA ASP A 119 4.65 -17.85 -5.91
C ASP A 119 3.20 -17.85 -6.40
N ALA A 120 2.31 -18.55 -5.72
CA ALA A 120 0.90 -18.62 -6.08
C ALA A 120 0.22 -17.24 -5.97
N HIS A 121 0.44 -16.52 -4.87
CA HIS A 121 -0.12 -15.20 -4.64
C HIS A 121 0.35 -14.18 -5.69
N CYS A 122 1.66 -14.12 -5.92
CA CYS A 122 2.27 -13.24 -6.91
C CYS A 122 1.80 -13.58 -8.33
N SER A 123 1.80 -14.86 -8.69
CA SER A 123 1.36 -15.31 -10.03
C SER A 123 -0.06 -14.85 -10.36
N ILE A 124 -1.01 -14.99 -9.42
CA ILE A 124 -2.38 -14.51 -9.59
C ILE A 124 -2.39 -12.98 -9.79
N THR A 125 -1.64 -12.27 -8.97
CA THR A 125 -1.57 -10.81 -9.03
C THR A 125 -0.96 -10.32 -10.34
N PHE A 126 0.10 -10.96 -10.82
CA PHE A 126 0.77 -10.64 -12.08
C PHE A 126 -0.10 -10.94 -13.30
N MET A 127 -0.82 -12.07 -13.30
CA MET A 127 -1.80 -12.37 -14.35
C MET A 127 -2.94 -11.33 -14.39
N ASN A 128 -3.42 -10.89 -13.23
CA ASN A 128 -4.43 -9.84 -13.15
C ASN A 128 -3.91 -8.49 -13.64
N PHE A 129 -2.64 -8.16 -13.34
CA PHE A 129 -1.97 -6.99 -13.89
C PHE A 129 -1.91 -7.04 -15.42
N CYS A 130 -1.48 -8.16 -16.02
CA CYS A 130 -1.45 -8.32 -17.46
C CYS A 130 -2.84 -8.18 -18.10
N LYS A 131 -3.87 -8.78 -17.50
CA LYS A 131 -5.26 -8.62 -17.98
C LYS A 131 -5.74 -7.19 -17.90
N ARG A 132 -5.40 -6.48 -16.81
CA ARG A 132 -5.81 -5.08 -16.59
C ARG A 132 -5.21 -4.14 -17.62
N TYR A 133 -4.00 -4.41 -18.06
CA TYR A 133 -3.24 -3.54 -18.99
C TYR A 133 -2.97 -4.20 -20.35
N ALA A 134 -3.82 -5.15 -20.75
CA ALA A 134 -3.61 -5.96 -21.96
C ALA A 134 -3.44 -5.15 -23.25
N ASP A 135 -4.07 -3.98 -23.35
CA ASP A 135 -3.96 -3.05 -24.50
C ASP A 135 -2.74 -2.12 -24.42
N LEU A 136 -2.04 -2.09 -23.28
CA LEU A 136 -0.83 -1.28 -23.05
C LEU A 136 0.44 -2.12 -22.99
N LEU A 137 0.32 -3.43 -22.99
CA LEU A 137 1.42 -4.40 -22.95
C LEU A 137 1.47 -5.18 -24.27
N PRO A 138 2.63 -5.81 -24.62
CA PRO A 138 2.70 -6.70 -25.77
C PRO A 138 1.62 -7.81 -25.70
N PRO A 139 0.97 -8.14 -26.80
CA PRO A 139 -0.18 -9.08 -26.83
C PRO A 139 0.12 -10.46 -26.22
N GLU A 140 1.35 -10.93 -26.38
CA GLU A 140 1.83 -12.21 -25.89
C GLU A 140 2.12 -12.27 -24.38
N THR A 141 2.16 -11.09 -23.71
CA THR A 141 2.63 -10.95 -22.32
C THR A 141 1.94 -11.91 -21.35
N LEU A 142 0.62 -12.04 -21.43
CA LEU A 142 -0.12 -12.91 -20.50
C LEU A 142 0.18 -14.38 -20.75
N GLU A 143 0.31 -14.79 -22.00
CA GLU A 143 0.56 -16.18 -22.36
C GLU A 143 1.98 -16.61 -22.01
N GLU A 144 2.96 -15.77 -22.32
CA GLU A 144 4.35 -16.01 -21.95
C GLU A 144 4.56 -16.00 -20.43
N LEU A 145 3.90 -15.08 -19.70
CA LEU A 145 3.96 -15.06 -18.23
C LEU A 145 3.49 -16.36 -17.59
N ARG A 146 2.49 -17.04 -18.15
CA ARG A 146 1.99 -18.33 -17.66
C ARG A 146 3.02 -19.45 -17.76
N GLN A 147 3.97 -19.34 -18.67
CA GLN A 147 5.03 -20.33 -18.88
C GLN A 147 6.23 -20.07 -17.94
N VAL A 148 6.30 -18.90 -17.31
CA VAL A 148 7.36 -18.55 -16.36
C VAL A 148 6.98 -19.07 -14.97
N ASN A 149 7.88 -19.83 -14.34
CA ASN A 149 7.68 -20.37 -13.01
C ASN A 149 8.39 -19.51 -11.94
N GLY A 150 7.71 -19.30 -10.81
CA GLY A 150 8.24 -18.57 -9.66
C GLY A 150 7.98 -17.07 -9.71
N ALA A 151 7.73 -16.49 -8.53
CA ALA A 151 7.39 -15.05 -8.42
C ALA A 151 8.54 -14.15 -8.85
N VAL A 152 9.78 -14.55 -8.61
CA VAL A 152 10.97 -13.77 -8.92
C VAL A 152 11.14 -13.63 -10.44
N GLU A 153 11.03 -14.75 -11.16
CA GLU A 153 11.17 -14.81 -12.61
C GLU A 153 9.99 -14.15 -13.32
N GLN A 154 8.77 -14.34 -12.81
CA GLN A 154 7.58 -13.69 -13.34
C GLN A 154 7.64 -12.16 -13.17
N LEU A 155 8.16 -11.69 -12.05
CA LEU A 155 8.35 -10.26 -11.81
C LEU A 155 9.37 -9.66 -12.80
N ASP A 156 10.48 -10.38 -13.04
CA ASP A 156 11.49 -9.98 -14.03
C ASP A 156 10.90 -9.88 -15.45
N TYR A 157 10.11 -10.88 -15.82
CA TYR A 157 9.40 -10.88 -17.10
C TYR A 157 8.47 -9.68 -17.26
N LEU A 158 7.71 -9.32 -16.19
CA LEU A 158 6.83 -8.15 -16.20
C LEU A 158 7.60 -6.84 -16.41
N TYR A 159 8.78 -6.68 -15.79
CA TYR A 159 9.60 -5.49 -16.01
C TYR A 159 9.98 -5.34 -17.47
N GLN A 160 10.45 -6.43 -18.07
CA GLN A 160 10.84 -6.46 -19.47
C GLN A 160 9.65 -6.20 -20.39
N ALA A 161 8.47 -6.76 -20.09
CA ALA A 161 7.26 -6.51 -20.88
C ALA A 161 6.84 -5.03 -20.82
N CYS A 162 6.88 -4.40 -19.63
CA CYS A 162 6.61 -2.98 -19.48
C CYS A 162 7.65 -2.11 -20.20
N GLU A 163 8.93 -2.47 -20.12
CA GLU A 163 10.01 -1.77 -20.80
C GLU A 163 9.85 -1.83 -22.32
N ARG A 164 9.58 -3.02 -22.89
CA ARG A 164 9.29 -3.18 -24.33
C ARG A 164 8.10 -2.33 -24.79
N ALA A 165 7.10 -2.16 -23.91
CA ALA A 165 5.93 -1.33 -24.17
C ALA A 165 6.16 0.18 -23.91
N GLY A 166 7.34 0.59 -23.45
CA GLY A 166 7.61 1.97 -23.04
C GLY A 166 6.77 2.43 -21.85
N GLN A 167 6.27 1.49 -21.03
CA GLN A 167 5.40 1.78 -19.90
C GLN A 167 6.20 1.84 -18.59
N LYS A 168 5.78 2.73 -17.69
CA LYS A 168 6.35 2.88 -16.36
C LYS A 168 5.44 2.27 -15.31
N MET A 169 6.03 1.61 -14.32
CA MET A 169 5.32 0.97 -13.22
C MET A 169 5.48 1.76 -11.92
N TYR A 170 4.40 1.80 -11.14
CA TYR A 170 4.45 2.11 -9.72
C TYR A 170 4.12 0.84 -8.93
N LEU A 171 5.09 0.35 -8.18
CA LEU A 171 4.94 -0.84 -7.35
C LEU A 171 4.52 -0.43 -5.94
N PHE A 172 3.43 -1.01 -5.44
CA PHE A 172 2.98 -0.90 -4.05
C PHE A 172 3.11 -2.26 -3.37
N ILE A 173 3.77 -2.29 -2.20
CA ILE A 173 3.89 -3.50 -1.37
C ILE A 173 3.29 -3.18 0.00
N ASP A 174 2.19 -3.85 0.33
CA ASP A 174 1.53 -3.74 1.63
C ASP A 174 1.85 -4.95 2.50
N GLU A 175 1.98 -4.72 3.81
CA GLU A 175 2.26 -5.74 4.82
C GLU A 175 3.49 -6.60 4.49
N TYR A 176 4.59 -5.95 4.03
CA TYR A 176 5.82 -6.62 3.63
C TYR A 176 6.41 -7.50 4.74
N ASP A 177 6.13 -7.17 6.00
CA ASP A 177 6.61 -7.82 7.21
C ASP A 177 5.66 -8.91 7.74
N HIS A 178 4.55 -9.19 7.05
CA HIS A 178 3.55 -10.16 7.51
C HIS A 178 4.17 -11.55 7.74
N PHE A 179 4.95 -12.00 6.78
CA PHE A 179 5.60 -13.31 6.84
C PHE A 179 6.66 -13.39 7.96
N THR A 180 7.54 -12.40 8.04
CA THR A 180 8.60 -12.38 9.04
C THR A 180 8.04 -12.29 10.46
N ASN A 181 6.95 -11.56 10.66
CA ASN A 181 6.24 -11.55 11.94
C ASN A 181 5.64 -12.93 12.28
N ALA A 182 5.17 -13.68 11.28
CA ALA A 182 4.68 -15.04 11.49
C ALA A 182 5.82 -16.00 11.89
N ILE A 183 6.99 -15.89 11.26
CA ILE A 183 8.18 -16.69 11.62
C ILE A 183 8.67 -16.33 13.04
N LEU A 184 8.79 -15.04 13.35
CA LEU A 184 9.30 -14.58 14.65
C LEU A 184 8.36 -14.91 15.81
N SER A 185 7.07 -15.10 15.55
CA SER A 185 6.10 -15.54 16.57
C SER A 185 6.23 -17.00 16.95
N ASP A 186 6.92 -17.82 16.14
CA ASP A 186 7.23 -19.22 16.43
C ASP A 186 8.70 -19.38 16.83
N ALA A 187 8.95 -19.52 18.15
CA ALA A 187 10.29 -19.65 18.73
C ALA A 187 11.13 -20.81 18.14
N LYS A 188 10.50 -21.81 17.50
CA LYS A 188 11.20 -22.91 16.81
C LYS A 188 11.65 -22.55 15.39
N SER A 189 11.19 -21.44 14.88
CA SER A 189 11.41 -21.03 13.48
C SER A 189 12.51 -19.98 13.30
N LEU A 190 13.21 -19.59 14.37
CA LEU A 190 14.25 -18.55 14.31
C LEU A 190 15.37 -18.88 13.32
N HIS A 191 15.80 -20.15 13.22
CA HIS A 191 16.78 -20.58 12.22
C HIS A 191 16.26 -20.38 10.78
N ARG A 192 14.97 -20.62 10.54
CA ARG A 192 14.35 -20.42 9.23
C ARG A 192 14.22 -18.94 8.85
N TYR A 193 14.01 -18.07 9.82
CA TYR A 193 14.04 -16.63 9.59
C TYR A 193 15.38 -16.22 8.98
N THR A 194 16.48 -16.69 9.58
CA THR A 194 17.84 -16.42 9.10
C THR A 194 18.05 -16.98 7.69
N ASP A 195 17.56 -18.19 7.42
CA ASP A 195 17.72 -18.83 6.10
C ASP A 195 16.94 -18.10 4.99
N GLU A 196 15.75 -17.55 5.28
CA GLU A 196 14.90 -16.87 4.29
C GLU A 196 15.22 -15.37 4.12
N THR A 197 15.76 -14.73 5.15
CA THR A 197 16.08 -13.29 5.13
C THR A 197 17.57 -13.00 4.92
N HIS A 198 18.46 -13.92 5.33
CA HIS A 198 19.90 -13.81 5.18
C HIS A 198 20.40 -14.77 4.08
N GLY A 199 21.53 -14.46 3.49
CA GLY A 199 22.14 -15.29 2.46
C GLY A 199 21.35 -15.32 1.15
N GLU A 200 20.98 -16.52 0.68
CA GLU A 200 20.26 -16.75 -0.59
C GLU A 200 18.75 -16.95 -0.42
N GLY A 201 18.15 -16.44 0.68
CA GLY A 201 16.73 -16.61 0.97
C GLY A 201 15.80 -16.10 -0.15
N TYR A 202 14.70 -16.82 -0.39
CA TYR A 202 13.80 -16.53 -1.51
C TYR A 202 13.14 -15.15 -1.44
N LEU A 203 12.77 -14.70 -0.24
CA LEU A 203 12.22 -13.36 -0.03
C LEU A 203 13.26 -12.27 -0.36
N ARG A 204 14.51 -12.50 0.01
CA ARG A 204 15.62 -11.60 -0.35
C ARG A 204 15.83 -11.57 -1.86
N ALA A 205 15.77 -12.73 -2.54
CA ALA A 205 15.85 -12.78 -4.00
C ALA A 205 14.73 -11.99 -4.65
N PHE A 206 13.49 -12.05 -4.11
CA PHE A 206 12.37 -11.25 -4.58
C PHE A 206 12.65 -9.74 -4.46
N PHE A 207 13.11 -9.25 -3.30
CA PHE A 207 13.44 -7.84 -3.12
C PHE A 207 14.65 -7.39 -3.95
N ASN A 208 15.63 -8.27 -4.15
CA ASN A 208 16.72 -8.00 -5.10
C ASN A 208 16.20 -7.83 -6.53
N LYS A 209 15.17 -8.61 -6.92
CA LYS A 209 14.52 -8.45 -8.21
C LYS A 209 13.70 -7.16 -8.30
N VAL A 210 13.03 -6.75 -7.23
CA VAL A 210 12.40 -5.42 -7.15
C VAL A 210 13.44 -4.32 -7.37
N LYS A 211 14.62 -4.44 -6.74
CA LYS A 211 15.74 -3.51 -6.96
C LYS A 211 16.20 -3.49 -8.42
N ALA A 212 16.36 -4.65 -9.03
CA ALA A 212 16.76 -4.74 -10.44
C ALA A 212 15.75 -4.05 -11.36
N GLY A 213 14.45 -4.19 -11.10
CA GLY A 213 13.37 -3.54 -11.86
C GLY A 213 13.44 -2.01 -11.84
N THR A 214 14.14 -1.40 -10.87
CA THR A 214 14.33 0.06 -10.79
C THR A 214 15.27 0.62 -11.85
N TYR A 215 16.04 -0.24 -12.46
CA TYR A 215 16.91 0.12 -13.61
C TYR A 215 16.17 -0.01 -14.96
N SER A 216 14.92 -0.54 -14.95
CA SER A 216 14.11 -0.70 -16.15
C SER A 216 12.77 0.04 -16.04
N SER A 217 11.69 -0.64 -15.70
CA SER A 217 10.33 -0.09 -15.75
C SER A 217 9.76 0.36 -14.41
N ILE A 218 10.31 -0.06 -13.24
CA ILE A 218 9.84 0.45 -11.96
C ILE A 218 10.35 1.87 -11.73
N GLU A 219 9.50 2.83 -11.98
CA GLU A 219 9.80 4.25 -11.73
C GLU A 219 9.70 4.61 -10.25
N ARG A 220 8.74 4.02 -9.52
CA ARG A 220 8.52 4.26 -8.09
C ARG A 220 8.09 3.00 -7.37
N CYS A 221 8.46 2.93 -6.09
CA CYS A 221 8.02 1.87 -5.19
C CYS A 221 7.58 2.46 -3.83
N PHE A 222 6.42 2.04 -3.31
CA PHE A 222 5.97 2.39 -1.97
C PHE A 222 5.75 1.11 -1.18
N ILE A 223 6.49 0.97 -0.09
CA ILE A 223 6.45 -0.22 0.77
C ILE A 223 5.94 0.17 2.15
N THR A 224 4.97 -0.59 2.67
CA THR A 224 4.45 -0.37 4.02
C THR A 224 4.26 -1.66 4.80
N GLY A 225 4.35 -1.54 6.12
CA GLY A 225 4.22 -2.63 7.07
C GLY A 225 4.01 -2.11 8.49
N VAL A 226 4.20 -2.99 9.46
CA VAL A 226 4.01 -2.70 10.89
C VAL A 226 5.33 -2.67 11.65
N SER A 227 6.28 -3.54 11.29
CA SER A 227 7.54 -3.74 12.02
C SER A 227 8.75 -3.31 11.20
N PRO A 228 9.71 -2.56 11.77
CA PRO A 228 10.98 -2.28 11.10
C PRO A 228 11.97 -3.44 11.16
N VAL A 229 11.76 -4.45 12.00
CA VAL A 229 12.74 -5.52 12.33
C VAL A 229 13.21 -6.28 11.09
N THR A 230 12.34 -6.43 10.10
CA THR A 230 12.67 -7.11 8.84
C THR A 230 13.32 -6.22 7.80
N MET A 231 13.28 -4.90 8.00
CA MET A 231 13.89 -3.98 7.03
C MET A 231 15.41 -4.15 6.97
N ASP A 232 16.09 -4.19 8.10
CA ASP A 232 17.56 -4.27 8.12
C ASP A 232 18.06 -5.56 7.47
N ASP A 233 17.35 -6.67 7.67
CA ASP A 233 17.70 -7.97 7.12
C ASP A 233 17.36 -8.08 5.63
N LEU A 234 16.21 -7.57 5.20
CA LEU A 234 15.80 -7.52 3.79
C LEU A 234 16.53 -6.40 3.02
N THR A 235 16.82 -5.26 3.66
CA THR A 235 17.43 -4.10 3.03
C THR A 235 18.94 -4.24 2.82
N SER A 236 19.62 -5.21 3.42
CA SER A 236 20.98 -5.53 2.99
C SER A 236 21.04 -5.89 1.49
N GLY A 237 19.92 -6.34 0.91
CA GLY A 237 19.70 -6.53 -0.54
C GLY A 237 18.99 -5.36 -1.23
N PHE A 238 18.12 -4.61 -0.52
CA PHE A 238 17.31 -3.50 -1.03
C PHE A 238 17.72 -2.15 -0.43
N ASN A 239 18.99 -1.81 -0.50
CA ASN A 239 19.59 -0.60 0.10
C ASN A 239 19.28 0.71 -0.67
N ILE A 240 18.28 0.72 -1.53
CA ILE A 240 17.86 1.88 -2.32
C ILE A 240 16.63 2.59 -1.76
N GLY A 241 15.96 2.00 -0.75
CA GLY A 241 14.76 2.57 -0.15
C GLY A 241 15.08 3.46 1.05
N THR A 242 14.42 4.61 1.13
CA THR A 242 14.51 5.52 2.27
C THR A 242 13.31 5.35 3.18
N ASN A 243 13.59 5.17 4.48
CA ASN A 243 12.54 5.03 5.50
C ASN A 243 12.09 6.40 6.02
N TYR A 244 10.90 6.80 5.63
CA TYR A 244 10.28 8.07 6.03
C TYR A 244 9.40 7.99 7.28
N SER A 245 9.36 6.84 7.97
CA SER A 245 8.46 6.60 9.09
C SER A 245 8.63 7.59 10.25
N LEU A 246 9.86 8.06 10.48
CA LEU A 246 10.18 9.02 11.55
C LEU A 246 10.40 10.45 11.04
N THR A 247 10.23 10.68 9.74
CA THR A 247 10.44 12.01 9.15
C THR A 247 9.27 12.92 9.50
N PRO A 248 9.50 14.07 10.16
CA PRO A 248 8.44 14.92 10.70
C PRO A 248 7.41 15.36 9.66
N GLN A 249 7.84 15.66 8.43
CA GLN A 249 6.98 16.10 7.35
C GLN A 249 5.91 15.08 6.94
N PHE A 250 6.08 13.78 7.24
CA PHE A 250 5.13 12.71 6.93
C PHE A 250 4.34 12.21 8.16
N ASN A 251 4.54 12.82 9.34
CA ASN A 251 3.89 12.34 10.57
C ASN A 251 2.36 12.33 10.48
N GLN A 252 1.77 13.26 9.75
CA GLN A 252 0.32 13.42 9.62
C GLN A 252 -0.25 12.73 8.37
N MET A 253 0.58 12.03 7.58
CA MET A 253 0.15 11.39 6.34
C MET A 253 -0.83 10.24 6.58
N MET A 254 -0.66 9.52 7.68
CA MET A 254 -1.55 8.43 8.10
C MET A 254 -2.00 8.65 9.55
N GLY A 255 -3.16 8.08 9.90
CA GLY A 255 -3.82 8.33 11.18
C GLY A 255 -4.56 9.67 11.20
N PHE A 256 -4.94 10.11 12.39
CA PHE A 256 -5.66 11.36 12.61
C PHE A 256 -4.86 12.28 13.53
N THR A 257 -4.87 13.57 13.25
CA THR A 257 -4.41 14.60 14.17
C THR A 257 -5.51 14.92 15.18
N GLU A 258 -5.14 15.58 16.27
CA GLU A 258 -6.11 16.04 17.27
C GLU A 258 -7.15 16.98 16.65
N GLU A 259 -6.71 17.89 15.77
CA GLU A 259 -7.59 18.83 15.06
C GLU A 259 -8.61 18.09 14.17
N GLU A 260 -8.17 17.12 13.38
CA GLU A 260 -9.04 16.32 12.53
C GLU A 260 -10.08 15.52 13.34
N VAL A 261 -9.67 15.01 14.51
CA VAL A 261 -10.60 14.34 15.44
C VAL A 261 -11.60 15.33 16.01
N ARG A 262 -11.18 16.53 16.40
CA ARG A 262 -12.08 17.59 16.89
C ARG A 262 -13.08 18.03 15.82
N GLU A 263 -12.64 18.21 14.58
CA GLU A 263 -13.51 18.53 13.44
C GLU A 263 -14.54 17.42 13.21
N MET A 264 -14.11 16.15 13.23
CA MET A 264 -14.99 15.01 13.08
C MET A 264 -16.03 14.95 14.20
N LEU A 265 -15.63 15.12 15.46
CA LEU A 265 -16.54 15.14 16.60
C LEU A 265 -17.53 16.32 16.51
N THR A 266 -17.07 17.49 16.09
CA THR A 266 -17.93 18.65 15.85
C THR A 266 -18.95 18.36 14.75
N TYR A 267 -18.52 17.76 13.64
CA TYR A 267 -19.40 17.36 12.54
C TYR A 267 -20.51 16.42 13.01
N TYR A 268 -20.20 15.48 13.89
CA TYR A 268 -21.20 14.56 14.45
C TYR A 268 -21.93 15.11 15.67
N SER A 269 -21.69 16.36 16.09
CA SER A 269 -22.21 16.98 17.33
C SER A 269 -21.96 16.11 18.58
N CYS A 270 -20.82 15.42 18.59
CA CYS A 270 -20.39 14.69 19.76
C CYS A 270 -19.80 15.69 20.74
N LEU A 271 -20.45 15.93 21.88
CA LEU A 271 -19.89 16.70 22.96
C LEU A 271 -18.72 15.89 23.55
N LEU A 272 -17.52 16.45 23.43
CA LEU A 272 -16.38 15.96 24.20
C LEU A 272 -16.68 16.32 25.68
N TYR A 273 -17.26 15.40 26.40
CA TYR A 273 -17.21 15.44 27.86
C TYR A 273 -15.75 15.18 28.26
N THR A 274 -14.97 16.24 28.41
CA THR A 274 -13.74 16.19 29.18
C THR A 274 -14.11 16.15 30.65
N SER A 275 -14.71 15.06 31.08
CA SER A 275 -14.66 14.68 32.49
C SER A 275 -13.20 14.31 32.76
N PRO A 276 -12.50 15.00 33.67
CA PRO A 276 -11.16 14.58 34.04
C PRO A 276 -11.23 13.13 34.51
N SER A 277 -10.37 12.28 33.97
CA SER A 277 -10.27 10.90 34.42
C SER A 277 -10.04 10.90 35.93
N PRO A 278 -10.64 9.97 36.70
CA PRO A 278 -10.30 9.81 38.11
C PRO A 278 -8.79 9.66 38.38
N ARG A 279 -7.98 9.37 37.34
CA ARG A 279 -6.52 9.32 37.42
C ARG A 279 -5.86 10.71 37.36
N ASP A 280 -6.55 11.73 36.82
CA ASP A 280 -6.02 13.08 36.70
C ASP A 280 -6.33 13.95 37.92
N MET A 281 -7.03 13.38 38.91
CA MET A 281 -7.40 14.02 40.18
C MET A 281 -6.55 13.55 41.38
N ARG A 282 -5.36 13.00 41.14
CA ARG A 282 -4.41 12.64 42.21
C ARG A 282 -3.09 13.36 42.09
#